data_b64273e0445953709e66df4c5d5d6570
#
_entry.id   b64273e0445953709e66df4c5d5d6570
#
_cell.length_a   1.000
_cell.length_b   1.000
_cell.length_c   1.000
_cell.angle_alpha   90.00
_cell.angle_beta   90.00
_cell.angle_gamma   90.00
#
_symmetry.space_group_name_H-M   'P 1'
#
loop_
_entity.id
_entity.type
_entity.pdbx_description
1 polymer ?
#
loop_
_entity_poly.entity_id
_entity_poly.type
_entity_poly.pdbx_seq_one_letter_code
_entity_poly.pdbx_strand_id
1 'polypeptide(L)'
;MGDVLSQNEIDNLLASLITGELDVDEIKDNNEKKVKEYDFARPSKFSKEHLRTMEMIFEHYGRLLSTNLPVYLRKNVQVEVVNSEAVTYSEFSNALSNPVLLGIVNFAPLKGNIILEMASNLGYTIVDRMLGGRGDPMDKVREFSEIELLIIERIMIVCVNLLREPWENVADIHPRLERIETNSQYAQIISPSEMIAIVTINLKIGEVEGLMNVCLPYLTLEDVIDKLNTKYWYSNLQNQDNTDYTESIETLIRRAQIPIKAVLGNSMISVNDFAMLQPGDIIRLNRKVEDELDIYVGNIRKFTALPGSSGDKYAVRVTSVIREEQ
;
A
#
# COMPACT_ATOMS: atom_id res chain seq x y z
N MET A 1 -24.35 14.24 -17.82
CA MET A 1 -25.32 14.21 -18.93
C MET A 1 -24.52 14.49 -20.18
N GLY A 2 -24.26 13.48 -20.99
CA GLY A 2 -23.61 13.69 -22.28
C GLY A 2 -24.57 14.46 -23.18
N ASP A 3 -24.12 15.61 -23.66
CA ASP A 3 -24.90 16.37 -24.65
C ASP A 3 -25.05 15.51 -25.91
N VAL A 4 -26.27 15.13 -26.19
CA VAL A 4 -26.61 14.42 -27.43
C VAL A 4 -26.52 15.45 -28.54
N LEU A 5 -25.52 15.27 -29.42
CA LEU A 5 -25.34 16.11 -30.61
C LEU A 5 -26.67 16.20 -31.42
N SER A 6 -27.01 17.42 -31.82
CA SER A 6 -28.16 17.62 -32.67
C SER A 6 -27.95 17.04 -34.08
N GLN A 7 -29.04 16.68 -34.78
CA GLN A 7 -28.97 16.12 -36.14
C GLN A 7 -28.17 17.02 -37.10
N ASN A 8 -28.32 18.36 -36.97
CA ASN A 8 -27.60 19.33 -37.77
C ASN A 8 -26.09 19.37 -37.48
N GLU A 9 -25.66 19.10 -36.26
CA GLU A 9 -24.25 19.00 -35.88
C GLU A 9 -23.62 17.72 -36.42
N ILE A 10 -24.36 16.61 -36.43
CA ILE A 10 -23.95 15.35 -37.03
C ILE A 10 -23.77 15.51 -38.55
N ASP A 11 -24.71 16.15 -39.22
CA ASP A 11 -24.65 16.40 -40.67
C ASP A 11 -23.51 17.34 -41.05
N ASN A 12 -23.23 18.36 -40.26
CA ASN A 12 -22.06 19.27 -40.44
C ASN A 12 -20.73 18.55 -40.20
N LEU A 13 -20.62 17.67 -39.20
CA LEU A 13 -19.43 16.88 -38.97
C LEU A 13 -19.18 15.88 -40.10
N LEU A 14 -20.23 15.25 -40.63
CA LEU A 14 -20.12 14.35 -41.78
C LEU A 14 -19.71 15.10 -43.05
N ALA A 15 -20.24 16.30 -43.28
CA ALA A 15 -19.88 17.15 -44.43
C ALA A 15 -18.40 17.60 -44.38
N SER A 16 -17.89 17.96 -43.20
CA SER A 16 -16.50 18.37 -42.99
C SER A 16 -15.51 17.16 -43.10
N LEU A 17 -15.94 15.99 -42.77
CA LEU A 17 -15.18 14.73 -42.98
C LEU A 17 -15.07 14.37 -44.45
N ILE A 18 -16.13 14.64 -45.25
CA ILE A 18 -16.14 14.35 -46.71
C ILE A 18 -15.31 15.37 -47.49
N THR A 19 -15.28 16.65 -47.03
CA THR A 19 -14.49 17.72 -47.67
C THR A 19 -13.01 17.71 -47.28
N GLY A 20 -12.59 16.88 -46.32
CA GLY A 20 -11.20 16.75 -45.88
C GLY A 20 -10.67 17.98 -45.10
N GLU A 21 -11.55 18.81 -44.57
CA GLU A 21 -11.18 19.99 -43.78
C GLU A 21 -10.99 19.71 -42.28
N LEU A 22 -11.28 18.49 -41.85
CA LEU A 22 -11.01 18.03 -40.47
C LEU A 22 -9.82 17.08 -40.45
N ASP A 23 -8.76 17.49 -39.84
CA ASP A 23 -7.61 16.63 -39.53
C ASP A 23 -7.99 15.72 -38.40
N VAL A 24 -8.05 14.39 -38.67
CA VAL A 24 -8.48 13.35 -37.71
C VAL A 24 -7.53 13.30 -36.51
N ASP A 25 -6.33 13.85 -36.63
CA ASP A 25 -5.36 13.91 -35.55
C ASP A 25 -5.64 15.03 -34.56
N GLU A 26 -6.33 16.14 -34.96
CA GLU A 26 -6.78 17.19 -34.01
C GLU A 26 -7.97 16.76 -33.14
N ILE A 27 -8.78 15.80 -33.59
CA ILE A 27 -9.91 15.28 -32.79
C ILE A 27 -9.45 14.33 -31.69
N LYS A 28 -8.29 13.70 -31.86
CA LYS A 28 -7.71 12.82 -30.83
C LYS A 28 -7.04 13.56 -29.68
N ASP A 29 -6.66 14.81 -29.88
CA ASP A 29 -6.00 15.62 -28.84
C ASP A 29 -6.98 16.40 -27.94
N ASN A 30 -8.28 16.42 -28.27
CA ASN A 30 -9.33 16.99 -27.41
C ASN A 30 -9.80 16.06 -26.28
N ASN A 31 -9.03 15.05 -25.90
CA ASN A 31 -9.06 14.53 -24.55
C ASN A 31 -8.41 15.60 -23.64
N GLU A 32 -9.08 16.73 -23.47
CA GLU A 32 -8.76 17.68 -22.41
C GLU A 32 -8.60 16.87 -21.13
N LYS A 33 -7.35 16.70 -20.71
CA LYS A 33 -7.06 16.30 -19.33
C LYS A 33 -7.85 17.29 -18.48
N LYS A 34 -8.98 16.87 -17.91
CA LYS A 34 -9.72 17.68 -16.94
C LYS A 34 -8.74 18.00 -15.83
N VAL A 35 -8.13 19.19 -15.95
CA VAL A 35 -7.25 19.72 -14.91
C VAL A 35 -8.17 20.04 -13.75
N LYS A 36 -8.22 19.14 -12.77
CA LYS A 36 -8.90 19.43 -11.50
C LYS A 36 -8.09 20.53 -10.81
N GLU A 37 -8.73 21.64 -10.46
CA GLU A 37 -8.10 22.66 -9.61
C GLU A 37 -7.69 22.00 -8.29
N TYR A 38 -6.41 22.17 -7.92
CA TYR A 38 -5.89 21.62 -6.68
C TYR A 38 -6.22 22.59 -5.53
N ASP A 39 -7.07 22.15 -4.61
CA ASP A 39 -7.41 22.91 -3.40
C ASP A 39 -6.27 22.79 -2.37
N PHE A 40 -5.44 23.82 -2.28
CA PHE A 40 -4.36 23.90 -1.29
C PHE A 40 -4.86 23.96 0.18
N ALA A 41 -6.12 24.32 0.41
CA ALA A 41 -6.71 24.32 1.75
C ALA A 41 -7.04 22.90 2.22
N ARG A 42 -7.20 21.94 1.29
CA ARG A 42 -7.50 20.53 1.55
C ARG A 42 -6.55 19.63 0.73
N PRO A 43 -5.29 19.51 1.15
CA PRO A 43 -4.32 18.71 0.41
C PRO A 43 -4.75 17.23 0.39
N SER A 44 -4.63 16.60 -0.77
CA SER A 44 -4.87 15.16 -0.88
C SER A 44 -3.84 14.41 -0.02
N LYS A 45 -4.33 13.62 0.93
CA LYS A 45 -3.50 12.74 1.77
C LYS A 45 -2.98 11.52 1.01
N PHE A 46 -3.63 11.14 -0.09
CA PHE A 46 -3.22 10.01 -0.93
C PHE A 46 -2.39 10.50 -2.11
N SER A 47 -1.22 9.90 -2.32
CA SER A 47 -0.42 10.12 -3.52
C SER A 47 -0.94 9.28 -4.69
N LYS A 48 -0.55 9.65 -5.93
CA LYS A 48 -0.87 8.83 -7.11
C LYS A 48 -0.28 7.42 -7.03
N GLU A 49 0.85 7.25 -6.36
CA GLU A 49 1.47 5.94 -6.15
C GLU A 49 0.64 5.07 -5.21
N HIS A 50 0.09 5.66 -4.15
CA HIS A 50 -0.82 4.94 -3.23
C HIS A 50 -2.05 4.42 -3.97
N LEU A 51 -2.70 5.27 -4.78
CA LEU A 51 -3.88 4.90 -5.55
C LEU A 51 -3.56 3.78 -6.55
N ARG A 52 -2.44 3.88 -7.26
CA ARG A 52 -2.01 2.84 -8.20
C ARG A 52 -1.70 1.51 -7.51
N THR A 53 -1.10 1.55 -6.31
CA THR A 53 -0.88 0.33 -5.53
C THR A 53 -2.19 -0.29 -5.09
N MET A 54 -3.17 0.52 -4.70
CA MET A 54 -4.52 0.05 -4.39
C MET A 54 -5.18 -0.60 -5.60
N GLU A 55 -5.07 -0.01 -6.81
CA GLU A 55 -5.57 -0.65 -8.04
C GLU A 55 -5.01 -2.06 -8.21
N MET A 56 -3.70 -2.25 -8.05
CA MET A 56 -3.07 -3.57 -8.15
C MET A 56 -3.59 -4.56 -7.09
N ILE A 57 -3.79 -4.11 -5.84
CA ILE A 57 -4.38 -4.92 -4.78
C ILE A 57 -5.78 -5.35 -5.16
N PHE A 58 -6.58 -4.41 -5.64
CA PHE A 58 -7.98 -4.67 -5.99
C PHE A 58 -8.16 -5.40 -7.33
N GLU A 59 -7.20 -5.33 -8.25
CA GLU A 59 -7.14 -6.25 -9.41
C GLU A 59 -6.96 -7.70 -8.95
N HIS A 60 -6.11 -7.95 -7.95
CA HIS A 60 -5.98 -9.28 -7.35
C HIS A 60 -7.29 -9.69 -6.67
N TYR A 61 -7.89 -8.80 -5.89
CA TYR A 61 -9.19 -9.01 -5.27
C TYR A 61 -10.28 -9.34 -6.31
N GLY A 62 -10.31 -8.63 -7.44
CA GLY A 62 -11.24 -8.88 -8.54
C GLY A 62 -11.10 -10.28 -9.13
N ARG A 63 -9.87 -10.79 -9.27
CA ARG A 63 -9.64 -12.18 -9.71
C ARG A 63 -10.20 -13.19 -8.71
N LEU A 64 -10.01 -12.95 -7.40
CA LEU A 64 -10.57 -13.81 -6.36
C LEU A 64 -12.10 -13.79 -6.36
N LEU A 65 -12.72 -12.63 -6.51
CA LEU A 65 -14.17 -12.50 -6.65
C LEU A 65 -14.69 -13.27 -7.87
N SER A 66 -14.04 -13.10 -9.05
CA SER A 66 -14.41 -13.78 -10.29
C SER A 66 -14.35 -15.31 -10.16
N THR A 67 -13.46 -15.83 -9.31
CA THR A 67 -13.30 -17.27 -9.09
C THR A 67 -14.27 -17.81 -8.05
N ASN A 68 -14.49 -17.06 -6.96
CA ASN A 68 -15.25 -17.55 -5.81
C ASN A 68 -16.76 -17.31 -5.92
N LEU A 69 -17.20 -16.15 -6.40
CA LEU A 69 -18.65 -15.82 -6.49
C LEU A 69 -19.46 -16.78 -7.37
N PRO A 70 -18.94 -17.29 -8.50
CA PRO A 70 -19.66 -18.28 -9.32
C PRO A 70 -20.08 -19.55 -8.57
N VAL A 71 -19.31 -19.94 -7.54
CA VAL A 71 -19.63 -21.12 -6.72
C VAL A 71 -20.96 -20.95 -6.00
N TYR A 72 -21.25 -19.74 -5.52
CA TYR A 72 -22.48 -19.42 -4.79
C TYR A 72 -23.63 -19.04 -5.74
N LEU A 73 -23.32 -18.21 -6.75
CA LEU A 73 -24.32 -17.65 -7.64
C LEU A 73 -24.68 -18.56 -8.82
N ARG A 74 -23.89 -19.61 -9.07
CA ARG A 74 -24.05 -20.53 -10.21
C ARG A 74 -24.21 -19.79 -11.54
N LYS A 75 -23.46 -18.71 -11.73
CA LYS A 75 -23.45 -17.85 -12.89
C LYS A 75 -22.04 -17.32 -13.09
N ASN A 76 -21.67 -17.05 -14.34
CA ASN A 76 -20.37 -16.40 -14.60
C ASN A 76 -20.35 -15.00 -13.99
N VAL A 77 -19.24 -14.69 -13.32
CA VAL A 77 -19.01 -13.39 -12.70
C VAL A 77 -17.72 -12.81 -13.29
N GLN A 78 -17.83 -11.63 -13.89
CA GLN A 78 -16.70 -10.86 -14.39
C GLN A 78 -16.48 -9.67 -13.48
N VAL A 79 -15.24 -9.39 -13.16
CA VAL A 79 -14.85 -8.30 -12.24
C VAL A 79 -13.70 -7.54 -12.85
N GLU A 80 -13.85 -6.22 -12.95
CA GLU A 80 -12.84 -5.32 -13.50
C GLU A 80 -12.72 -4.08 -12.60
N VAL A 81 -11.50 -3.68 -12.27
CA VAL A 81 -11.25 -2.42 -11.57
C VAL A 81 -11.34 -1.29 -12.58
N VAL A 82 -12.22 -0.33 -12.32
CA VAL A 82 -12.47 0.80 -13.24
C VAL A 82 -11.48 1.92 -12.98
N ASN A 83 -11.40 2.36 -11.71
CA ASN A 83 -10.49 3.43 -11.28
C ASN A 83 -10.26 3.40 -9.77
N SER A 84 -9.28 4.18 -9.33
CA SER A 84 -9.11 4.58 -7.94
C SER A 84 -8.96 6.08 -7.83
N GLU A 85 -9.65 6.69 -6.89
CA GLU A 85 -9.58 8.12 -6.66
C GLU A 85 -9.63 8.48 -5.18
N ALA A 86 -9.10 9.66 -4.84
CA ALA A 86 -9.16 10.21 -3.50
C ALA A 86 -10.17 11.37 -3.48
N VAL A 87 -11.17 11.25 -2.60
CA VAL A 87 -12.24 12.23 -2.41
C VAL A 87 -12.52 12.43 -0.92
N THR A 88 -13.39 13.36 -0.58
CA THR A 88 -13.90 13.47 0.80
C THR A 88 -15.04 12.48 1.03
N TYR A 89 -15.19 12.03 2.28
CA TYR A 89 -16.31 11.14 2.62
C TYR A 89 -17.68 11.77 2.31
N SER A 90 -17.81 13.09 2.46
CA SER A 90 -19.02 13.82 2.11
C SER A 90 -19.36 13.75 0.62
N GLU A 91 -18.35 13.82 -0.27
CA GLU A 91 -18.56 13.67 -1.72
C GLU A 91 -19.05 12.26 -2.06
N PHE A 92 -18.42 11.24 -1.48
CA PHE A 92 -18.85 9.85 -1.64
C PHE A 92 -20.28 9.63 -1.14
N SER A 93 -20.58 10.03 0.11
CA SER A 93 -21.89 9.83 0.72
C SER A 93 -23.01 10.55 -0.03
N ASN A 94 -22.75 11.74 -0.60
CA ASN A 94 -23.72 12.49 -1.40
C ASN A 94 -23.94 11.91 -2.81
N ALA A 95 -22.99 11.16 -3.33
CA ALA A 95 -23.11 10.49 -4.63
C ALA A 95 -23.95 9.19 -4.57
N LEU A 96 -24.15 8.63 -3.37
CA LEU A 96 -24.90 7.40 -3.20
C LEU A 96 -26.39 7.60 -3.41
N SER A 97 -27.00 6.72 -4.19
CA SER A 97 -28.45 6.66 -4.39
C SER A 97 -29.09 5.70 -3.38
N ASN A 98 -30.28 6.05 -2.85
CA ASN A 98 -31.05 5.16 -1.99
C ASN A 98 -32.10 4.36 -2.82
N PRO A 99 -32.28 3.06 -2.50
CA PRO A 99 -31.59 2.23 -1.54
C PRO A 99 -30.19 1.87 -2.02
N VAL A 100 -29.24 1.73 -1.08
CA VAL A 100 -27.87 1.32 -1.31
C VAL A 100 -27.55 0.14 -0.39
N LEU A 101 -26.55 -0.65 -0.71
CA LEU A 101 -26.04 -1.71 0.15
C LEU A 101 -24.63 -1.31 0.63
N LEU A 102 -24.51 -0.95 1.91
CA LEU A 102 -23.27 -0.53 2.54
C LEU A 102 -22.87 -1.56 3.59
N GLY A 103 -21.88 -2.38 3.28
CA GLY A 103 -21.23 -3.25 4.25
C GLY A 103 -20.18 -2.47 5.05
N ILE A 104 -20.37 -2.37 6.36
CA ILE A 104 -19.40 -1.79 7.27
C ILE A 104 -18.47 -2.89 7.73
N VAL A 105 -17.19 -2.73 7.44
CA VAL A 105 -16.19 -3.78 7.60
C VAL A 105 -15.11 -3.31 8.57
N ASN A 106 -14.95 -4.02 9.67
CA ASN A 106 -13.81 -3.85 10.56
C ASN A 106 -12.56 -4.38 9.89
N PHE A 107 -11.48 -3.60 9.90
CA PHE A 107 -10.27 -3.89 9.13
C PHE A 107 -9.07 -4.24 10.04
N ALA A 108 -9.34 -5.01 11.11
CA ALA A 108 -8.32 -5.39 12.08
C ALA A 108 -7.09 -6.08 11.43
N PRO A 109 -5.85 -5.82 11.88
CA PRO A 109 -5.47 -5.07 13.09
C PRO A 109 -5.42 -3.54 12.90
N LEU A 110 -5.72 -3.03 11.70
CA LEU A 110 -5.77 -1.60 11.43
C LEU A 110 -6.93 -0.95 12.19
N LYS A 111 -6.74 0.31 12.56
CA LYS A 111 -7.75 1.04 13.34
C LYS A 111 -8.85 1.58 12.42
N GLY A 112 -10.10 1.33 12.79
CA GLY A 112 -11.26 1.84 12.08
C GLY A 112 -11.89 0.85 11.12
N ASN A 113 -12.89 1.34 10.39
CA ASN A 113 -13.71 0.57 9.48
C ASN A 113 -13.54 1.06 8.05
N ILE A 114 -13.69 0.15 7.10
CA ILE A 114 -13.85 0.46 5.68
C ILE A 114 -15.30 0.23 5.27
N ILE A 115 -15.71 0.76 4.13
CA ILE A 115 -17.06 0.57 3.60
C ILE A 115 -16.96 -0.18 2.28
N LEU A 116 -17.74 -1.26 2.16
CA LEU A 116 -17.97 -1.98 0.92
C LEU A 116 -19.35 -1.61 0.42
N GLU A 117 -19.44 -0.76 -0.59
CA GLU A 117 -20.69 -0.39 -1.23
C GLU A 117 -20.95 -1.30 -2.42
N MET A 118 -22.19 -1.73 -2.57
CA MET A 118 -22.65 -2.52 -3.71
C MET A 118 -23.94 -1.93 -4.28
N ALA A 119 -23.99 -1.76 -5.59
CA ALA A 119 -25.17 -1.28 -6.27
C ALA A 119 -26.37 -2.19 -6.05
N SER A 120 -27.56 -1.61 -5.85
CA SER A 120 -28.77 -2.35 -5.51
C SER A 120 -29.17 -3.40 -6.54
N ASN A 121 -28.94 -3.14 -7.84
CA ASN A 121 -29.23 -4.10 -8.91
C ASN A 121 -28.42 -5.40 -8.76
N LEU A 122 -27.17 -5.32 -8.31
CA LEU A 122 -26.36 -6.50 -7.98
C LEU A 122 -26.95 -7.25 -6.78
N GLY A 123 -27.40 -6.51 -5.76
CA GLY A 123 -28.05 -7.09 -4.58
C GLY A 123 -29.26 -7.91 -4.95
N TYR A 124 -30.18 -7.38 -5.78
CA TYR A 124 -31.35 -8.13 -6.24
C TYR A 124 -30.97 -9.36 -7.06
N THR A 125 -30.00 -9.24 -7.95
CA THR A 125 -29.50 -10.37 -8.74
C THR A 125 -28.88 -11.46 -7.85
N ILE A 126 -28.14 -11.07 -6.82
CA ILE A 126 -27.58 -12.02 -5.83
C ILE A 126 -28.71 -12.76 -5.12
N VAL A 127 -29.73 -12.05 -4.62
CA VAL A 127 -30.88 -12.65 -3.95
C VAL A 127 -31.58 -13.63 -4.87
N ASP A 128 -31.94 -13.21 -6.11
CA ASP A 128 -32.62 -14.05 -7.08
C ASP A 128 -31.81 -15.32 -7.40
N ARG A 129 -30.51 -15.19 -7.62
CA ARG A 129 -29.61 -16.33 -7.89
C ARG A 129 -29.50 -17.28 -6.70
N MET A 130 -29.41 -16.76 -5.49
CA MET A 130 -29.34 -17.56 -4.26
C MET A 130 -30.63 -18.34 -4.00
N LEU A 131 -31.75 -17.80 -4.41
CA LEU A 131 -33.08 -18.46 -4.33
C LEU A 131 -33.38 -19.38 -5.51
N GLY A 132 -32.47 -19.47 -6.50
CA GLY A 132 -32.61 -20.36 -7.66
C GLY A 132 -33.27 -19.73 -8.87
N GLY A 133 -33.48 -18.40 -8.88
CA GLY A 133 -33.96 -17.64 -10.03
C GLY A 133 -32.94 -17.53 -11.17
N ARG A 134 -33.29 -16.83 -12.24
CA ARG A 134 -32.45 -16.68 -13.44
C ARG A 134 -31.39 -15.61 -13.32
N GLY A 135 -31.53 -14.66 -12.39
CA GLY A 135 -30.68 -13.48 -12.23
C GLY A 135 -30.99 -12.43 -13.30
N ASP A 136 -32.25 -12.26 -13.66
CA ASP A 136 -32.66 -11.26 -14.63
C ASP A 136 -32.65 -9.86 -14.00
N PRO A 137 -32.43 -8.78 -14.79
CA PRO A 137 -32.49 -7.41 -14.28
C PRO A 137 -33.84 -7.09 -13.66
N MET A 138 -33.85 -6.38 -12.54
CA MET A 138 -35.11 -5.93 -11.93
C MET A 138 -35.54 -4.57 -12.49
N ASP A 139 -36.78 -4.46 -12.95
CA ASP A 139 -37.31 -3.24 -13.58
C ASP A 139 -37.55 -2.10 -12.57
N LYS A 140 -37.76 -2.42 -11.30
CA LYS A 140 -38.07 -1.42 -10.26
C LYS A 140 -37.19 -1.56 -9.05
N VAL A 141 -36.51 -0.48 -8.71
CA VAL A 141 -35.73 -0.35 -7.46
C VAL A 141 -36.73 -0.20 -6.30
N ARG A 142 -36.56 -1.00 -5.27
CA ARG A 142 -37.33 -0.98 -4.01
C ARG A 142 -36.40 -1.19 -2.82
N GLU A 143 -36.91 -1.00 -1.63
CA GLU A 143 -36.18 -1.39 -0.43
C GLU A 143 -36.01 -2.91 -0.30
N PHE A 144 -34.95 -3.34 0.28
CA PHE A 144 -34.70 -4.75 0.59
C PHE A 144 -35.48 -5.18 1.83
N SER A 145 -36.07 -6.36 1.78
CA SER A 145 -36.68 -6.98 2.94
C SER A 145 -35.57 -7.56 3.87
N GLU A 146 -35.91 -7.79 5.14
CA GLU A 146 -35.00 -8.38 6.12
C GLU A 146 -34.43 -9.73 5.67
N ILE A 147 -35.25 -10.56 5.04
CA ILE A 147 -34.82 -11.87 4.51
C ILE A 147 -33.80 -11.70 3.37
N GLU A 148 -34.04 -10.74 2.48
CA GLU A 148 -33.14 -10.44 1.38
C GLU A 148 -31.79 -9.92 1.90
N LEU A 149 -31.82 -9.06 2.93
CA LEU A 149 -30.61 -8.58 3.58
C LEU A 149 -29.77 -9.69 4.21
N LEU A 150 -30.40 -10.69 4.85
CA LEU A 150 -29.69 -11.86 5.38
C LEU A 150 -29.02 -12.70 4.28
N ILE A 151 -29.65 -12.79 3.10
CA ILE A 151 -29.06 -13.48 1.95
C ILE A 151 -27.86 -12.68 1.41
N ILE A 152 -27.99 -11.37 1.28
CA ILE A 152 -26.94 -10.46 0.83
C ILE A 152 -25.78 -10.48 1.82
N GLU A 153 -26.06 -10.44 3.12
CA GLU A 153 -25.05 -10.50 4.19
C GLU A 153 -24.13 -11.71 4.02
N ARG A 154 -24.69 -12.86 3.72
CA ARG A 154 -23.92 -14.08 3.49
C ARG A 154 -22.91 -13.93 2.33
N ILE A 155 -23.30 -13.30 1.25
CA ILE A 155 -22.41 -13.05 0.10
C ILE A 155 -21.42 -11.92 0.42
N MET A 156 -21.86 -10.86 1.11
CA MET A 156 -20.94 -9.81 1.57
C MET A 156 -19.84 -10.35 2.50
N ILE A 157 -20.16 -11.28 3.42
CA ILE A 157 -19.16 -11.96 4.25
C ILE A 157 -18.13 -12.68 3.39
N VAL A 158 -18.56 -13.35 2.31
CA VAL A 158 -17.63 -13.99 1.37
C VAL A 158 -16.73 -12.94 0.72
N CYS A 159 -17.30 -11.86 0.20
CA CYS A 159 -16.55 -10.76 -0.41
C CYS A 159 -15.54 -10.16 0.58
N VAL A 160 -15.95 -9.91 1.82
CA VAL A 160 -15.10 -9.34 2.87
C VAL A 160 -13.92 -10.28 3.22
N ASN A 161 -14.18 -11.58 3.35
CA ASN A 161 -13.13 -12.54 3.67
C ASN A 161 -12.06 -12.66 2.57
N LEU A 162 -12.45 -12.46 1.31
CA LEU A 162 -11.53 -12.47 0.18
C LEU A 162 -10.61 -11.25 0.13
N LEU A 163 -10.86 -10.19 0.90
CA LEU A 163 -9.96 -9.04 1.02
C LEU A 163 -8.62 -9.40 1.70
N ARG A 164 -8.58 -10.45 2.52
CA ARG A 164 -7.39 -10.80 3.29
C ARG A 164 -6.18 -11.09 2.40
N GLU A 165 -6.34 -11.95 1.42
CA GLU A 165 -5.23 -12.43 0.57
C GLU A 165 -4.56 -11.31 -0.23
N PRO A 166 -5.27 -10.39 -0.91
CA PRO A 166 -4.64 -9.28 -1.64
C PRO A 166 -3.86 -8.31 -0.77
N TRP A 167 -4.19 -8.20 0.52
CA TRP A 167 -3.53 -7.30 1.46
C TRP A 167 -2.35 -7.92 2.21
N GLU A 168 -2.09 -9.23 2.05
CA GLU A 168 -1.05 -9.97 2.79
C GLU A 168 0.33 -9.32 2.68
N ASN A 169 0.67 -8.76 1.50
CA ASN A 169 1.94 -8.07 1.28
C ASN A 169 2.05 -6.70 1.99
N VAL A 170 0.93 -6.12 2.41
CA VAL A 170 0.89 -4.81 3.10
C VAL A 170 0.71 -5.02 4.59
N ALA A 171 -0.29 -5.80 4.98
CA ALA A 171 -0.61 -6.12 6.36
C ALA A 171 -1.41 -7.43 6.43
N ASP A 172 -1.17 -8.25 7.45
CA ASP A 172 -2.02 -9.43 7.73
C ASP A 172 -3.33 -8.98 8.35
N ILE A 173 -4.30 -8.65 7.49
CA ILE A 173 -5.61 -8.16 7.90
C ILE A 173 -6.57 -9.32 8.17
N HIS A 174 -7.50 -9.07 9.09
CA HIS A 174 -8.58 -9.99 9.42
C HIS A 174 -9.91 -9.24 9.29
N PRO A 175 -10.35 -8.99 8.05
CA PRO A 175 -11.53 -8.18 7.80
C PRO A 175 -12.78 -8.91 8.29
N ARG A 176 -13.71 -8.17 8.92
CA ARG A 176 -14.96 -8.71 9.41
C ARG A 176 -16.11 -7.77 9.10
N LEU A 177 -17.15 -8.27 8.48
CA LEU A 177 -18.40 -7.52 8.30
C LEU A 177 -19.04 -7.28 9.67
N GLU A 178 -19.27 -6.03 10.04
CA GLU A 178 -19.94 -5.66 11.28
C GLU A 178 -21.46 -5.58 11.09
N ARG A 179 -21.90 -4.89 10.04
CA ARG A 179 -23.31 -4.74 9.70
C ARG A 179 -23.50 -4.26 8.26
N ILE A 180 -24.72 -4.34 7.78
CA ILE A 180 -25.16 -3.78 6.49
C ILE A 180 -26.13 -2.64 6.75
N GLU A 181 -25.95 -1.52 6.06
CA GLU A 181 -26.85 -0.37 6.03
C GLU A 181 -27.43 -0.20 4.63
N THR A 182 -28.70 0.15 4.55
CA THR A 182 -29.40 0.36 3.27
C THR A 182 -29.64 1.84 2.96
N ASN A 183 -29.30 2.71 3.88
CA ASN A 183 -29.43 4.15 3.76
C ASN A 183 -28.09 4.82 4.02
N SER A 184 -27.61 5.62 3.06
CA SER A 184 -26.34 6.34 3.15
C SER A 184 -26.23 7.29 4.35
N GLN A 185 -27.36 7.81 4.83
CA GLN A 185 -27.40 8.74 5.98
C GLN A 185 -27.07 8.05 7.31
N TYR A 186 -27.29 6.74 7.43
CA TYR A 186 -26.98 6.00 8.65
C TYR A 186 -25.53 5.47 8.70
N ALA A 187 -24.80 5.57 7.61
CA ALA A 187 -23.41 5.14 7.51
C ALA A 187 -22.40 6.22 8.01
N GLN A 188 -22.80 7.06 8.99
CA GLN A 188 -21.94 8.12 9.55
C GLN A 188 -20.84 7.55 10.48
N ILE A 189 -19.99 6.70 9.93
CA ILE A 189 -18.87 6.08 10.68
C ILE A 189 -17.59 6.89 10.53
N ILE A 190 -17.53 7.72 9.49
CA ILE A 190 -16.37 8.49 9.07
C ILE A 190 -16.75 9.97 9.11
N SER A 191 -15.81 10.82 9.54
CA SER A 191 -16.02 12.28 9.49
C SER A 191 -16.30 12.74 8.06
N PRO A 192 -17.28 13.61 7.79
CA PRO A 192 -17.57 14.11 6.45
C PRO A 192 -16.39 14.75 5.72
N SER A 193 -15.47 15.35 6.49
CA SER A 193 -14.25 15.99 5.97
C SER A 193 -13.06 15.03 5.82
N GLU A 194 -13.20 13.76 6.23
CA GLU A 194 -12.11 12.79 6.09
C GLU A 194 -11.85 12.44 4.63
N MET A 195 -10.56 12.36 4.30
CA MET A 195 -10.13 11.90 2.98
C MET A 195 -10.20 10.39 2.91
N ILE A 196 -10.83 9.91 1.87
CA ILE A 196 -10.98 8.48 1.59
C ILE A 196 -10.40 8.16 0.22
N ALA A 197 -9.86 6.97 0.07
CA ALA A 197 -9.60 6.38 -1.24
C ALA A 197 -10.79 5.51 -1.62
N ILE A 198 -11.33 5.69 -2.82
CA ILE A 198 -12.39 4.86 -3.39
C ILE A 198 -11.78 4.05 -4.51
N VAL A 199 -11.97 2.74 -4.46
CA VAL A 199 -11.70 1.85 -5.58
C VAL A 199 -13.02 1.38 -6.16
N THR A 200 -13.27 1.77 -7.39
CA THR A 200 -14.48 1.40 -8.13
C THR A 200 -14.25 0.15 -8.95
N ILE A 201 -15.08 -0.84 -8.73
CA ILE A 201 -15.02 -2.16 -9.35
C ILE A 201 -16.32 -2.38 -10.13
N ASN A 202 -16.21 -2.70 -11.39
CA ASN A 202 -17.34 -3.15 -12.20
C ASN A 202 -17.55 -4.65 -11.99
N LEU A 203 -18.74 -5.02 -11.58
CA LEU A 203 -19.15 -6.40 -11.32
C LEU A 203 -20.27 -6.79 -12.28
N LYS A 204 -20.04 -7.80 -13.10
CA LYS A 204 -21.02 -8.34 -14.03
C LYS A 204 -21.40 -9.76 -13.64
N ILE A 205 -22.67 -9.99 -13.30
CA ILE A 205 -23.23 -11.29 -12.94
C ILE A 205 -24.19 -11.73 -14.07
N GLY A 206 -23.69 -12.57 -14.99
CA GLY A 206 -24.44 -12.90 -16.20
C GLY A 206 -24.68 -11.69 -17.08
N GLU A 207 -25.93 -11.23 -17.19
CA GLU A 207 -26.31 -10.04 -17.99
C GLU A 207 -26.45 -8.77 -17.14
N VAL A 208 -26.45 -8.89 -15.81
CA VAL A 208 -26.57 -7.74 -14.92
C VAL A 208 -25.21 -7.19 -14.58
N GLU A 209 -25.03 -5.91 -14.79
CA GLU A 209 -23.81 -5.16 -14.54
C GLU A 209 -24.06 -4.06 -13.51
N GLY A 210 -23.14 -3.87 -12.59
CA GLY A 210 -23.24 -2.85 -11.56
C GLY A 210 -21.88 -2.55 -10.92
N LEU A 211 -21.84 -1.48 -10.15
CA LEU A 211 -20.63 -1.04 -9.49
C LEU A 211 -20.58 -1.54 -8.04
N MET A 212 -19.38 -1.85 -7.62
CA MET A 212 -19.00 -2.09 -6.23
C MET A 212 -17.88 -1.14 -5.89
N ASN A 213 -18.04 -0.34 -4.83
CA ASN A 213 -17.04 0.61 -4.39
C ASN A 213 -16.47 0.17 -3.05
N VAL A 214 -15.14 0.22 -2.94
CA VAL A 214 -14.46 0.01 -1.66
C VAL A 214 -13.91 1.35 -1.20
N CYS A 215 -14.45 1.84 -0.10
CA CYS A 215 -14.10 3.10 0.52
C CYS A 215 -13.14 2.86 1.68
N LEU A 216 -11.94 3.38 1.56
CA LEU A 216 -10.80 3.20 2.46
C LEU A 216 -10.41 4.54 3.09
N PRO A 217 -10.79 4.82 4.38
CA PRO A 217 -10.41 6.05 5.06
C PRO A 217 -8.90 6.14 5.25
N TYR A 218 -8.36 7.36 5.10
CA TYR A 218 -6.93 7.58 5.33
C TYR A 218 -6.50 7.19 6.74
N LEU A 219 -7.31 7.52 7.76
CA LEU A 219 -7.03 7.17 9.16
C LEU A 219 -6.89 5.65 9.37
N THR A 220 -7.65 4.83 8.62
CA THR A 220 -7.55 3.38 8.69
C THR A 220 -6.26 2.87 8.08
N LEU A 221 -5.76 3.53 7.04
CA LEU A 221 -4.55 3.13 6.30
C LEU A 221 -3.27 3.82 6.80
N GLU A 222 -3.36 4.78 7.74
CA GLU A 222 -2.24 5.61 8.18
C GLU A 222 -1.03 4.78 8.62
N ASP A 223 -1.26 3.71 9.39
CA ASP A 223 -0.19 2.84 9.91
C ASP A 223 0.52 2.03 8.80
N VAL A 224 -0.07 1.91 7.60
CA VAL A 224 0.46 1.10 6.48
C VAL A 224 0.66 1.89 5.19
N ILE A 225 0.44 3.20 5.21
CA ILE A 225 0.49 4.05 4.02
C ILE A 225 1.85 3.99 3.31
N ASP A 226 2.94 3.92 4.08
CA ASP A 226 4.31 3.84 3.55
C ASP A 226 4.57 2.54 2.76
N LYS A 227 3.82 1.48 3.07
CA LYS A 227 3.91 0.19 2.38
C LYS A 227 3.10 0.18 1.08
N LEU A 228 2.19 1.15 0.89
CA LEU A 228 1.42 1.33 -0.34
C LEU A 228 2.23 2.07 -1.42
N ASN A 229 3.54 1.81 -1.48
CA ASN A 229 4.43 2.36 -2.50
C ASN A 229 4.79 1.26 -3.51
N THR A 230 4.72 1.58 -4.81
CA THR A 230 5.01 0.63 -5.90
C THR A 230 6.40 0.01 -5.79
N LYS A 231 7.41 0.75 -5.28
CA LYS A 231 8.76 0.21 -5.05
C LYS A 231 8.78 -0.93 -4.04
N TYR A 232 8.00 -0.81 -2.97
CA TYR A 232 7.89 -1.85 -1.96
C TYR A 232 7.22 -3.12 -2.53
N TRP A 233 6.21 -2.94 -3.38
CA TRP A 233 5.52 -4.05 -4.05
C TRP A 233 6.42 -4.83 -5.00
N TYR A 234 7.16 -4.14 -5.87
CA TYR A 234 8.08 -4.79 -6.81
C TYR A 234 9.23 -5.49 -6.10
N SER A 235 9.74 -4.95 -4.98
CA SER A 235 10.77 -5.61 -4.20
C SER A 235 10.27 -6.89 -3.53
N ASN A 236 9.03 -6.93 -3.06
CA ASN A 236 8.44 -8.12 -2.46
C ASN A 236 8.06 -9.20 -3.49
N LEU A 237 7.63 -8.82 -4.70
CA LEU A 237 7.39 -9.79 -5.78
C LEU A 237 8.67 -10.49 -6.24
N GLN A 238 9.81 -9.77 -6.23
CA GLN A 238 11.12 -10.39 -6.48
C GLN A 238 11.61 -11.25 -5.31
N ASN A 239 11.08 -11.03 -4.11
CA ASN A 239 11.45 -11.74 -2.89
C ASN A 239 10.59 -12.97 -2.58
N GLN A 240 9.59 -13.31 -3.37
CA GLN A 240 8.81 -14.56 -3.20
C GLN A 240 9.62 -15.84 -3.53
N ASP A 241 10.80 -15.72 -4.14
CA ASP A 241 11.82 -16.78 -4.19
C ASP A 241 12.74 -16.78 -2.96
N ASN A 242 12.32 -16.18 -1.86
CA ASN A 242 13.09 -16.15 -0.62
C ASN A 242 13.16 -17.53 0.04
N THR A 243 14.12 -18.32 -0.40
CA THR A 243 14.88 -19.14 0.52
C THR A 243 15.37 -18.23 1.67
N ASP A 244 15.10 -18.65 2.88
CA ASP A 244 15.49 -17.96 4.11
C ASP A 244 17.00 -17.67 4.11
N TYR A 245 17.38 -16.45 3.68
CA TYR A 245 18.78 -16.01 3.60
C TYR A 245 19.37 -15.66 4.98
N THR A 246 18.60 -15.81 6.06
CA THR A 246 19.03 -15.46 7.42
C THR A 246 20.29 -16.22 7.80
N GLU A 247 20.36 -17.53 7.52
CA GLU A 247 21.56 -18.36 7.75
C GLU A 247 22.74 -17.91 6.89
N SER A 248 22.51 -17.53 5.63
CA SER A 248 23.56 -17.06 4.74
C SER A 248 24.10 -15.69 5.17
N ILE A 249 23.22 -14.76 5.58
CA ILE A 249 23.58 -13.45 6.10
C ILE A 249 24.35 -13.59 7.42
N GLU A 250 23.89 -14.45 8.33
CA GLU A 250 24.57 -14.71 9.60
C GLU A 250 25.98 -15.30 9.37
N THR A 251 26.11 -16.20 8.39
CA THR A 251 27.40 -16.79 7.99
C THR A 251 28.34 -15.73 7.38
N LEU A 252 27.82 -14.81 6.56
CA LEU A 252 28.60 -13.71 5.99
C LEU A 252 29.06 -12.72 7.06
N ILE A 253 28.19 -12.37 8.02
CA ILE A 253 28.54 -11.49 9.15
C ILE A 253 29.63 -12.15 10.01
N ARG A 254 29.52 -13.44 10.31
CA ARG A 254 30.52 -14.20 11.07
C ARG A 254 31.88 -14.26 10.37
N ARG A 255 31.93 -14.21 9.05
CA ARG A 255 33.15 -14.22 8.23
C ARG A 255 33.70 -12.84 7.90
N ALA A 256 32.96 -11.77 8.21
CA ALA A 256 33.38 -10.41 7.95
C ALA A 256 34.67 -10.08 8.75
N GLN A 257 35.68 -9.57 8.05
CA GLN A 257 36.90 -9.13 8.66
C GLN A 257 36.77 -7.66 9.07
N ILE A 258 36.99 -7.39 10.35
CA ILE A 258 36.94 -6.03 10.90
C ILE A 258 38.34 -5.66 11.37
N PRO A 259 38.91 -4.51 10.96
CA PRO A 259 40.23 -4.10 11.41
C PRO A 259 40.25 -3.79 12.90
N ILE A 260 41.23 -4.34 13.60
CA ILE A 260 41.46 -4.06 15.01
C ILE A 260 42.69 -3.14 15.13
N LYS A 261 42.56 -2.03 15.86
CA LYS A 261 43.66 -1.07 16.13
C LYS A 261 43.94 -1.01 17.61
N ALA A 262 45.20 -1.24 17.98
CA ALA A 262 45.68 -1.00 19.32
C ALA A 262 46.38 0.38 19.35
N VAL A 263 45.85 1.30 20.16
CA VAL A 263 46.39 2.66 20.26
C VAL A 263 47.39 2.69 21.41
N LEU A 264 48.70 2.79 21.08
CA LEU A 264 49.78 2.85 22.06
C LEU A 264 49.71 4.12 22.92
N GLY A 265 49.29 5.21 22.35
CA GLY A 265 49.14 6.50 23.03
C GLY A 265 49.03 7.64 22.03
N ASN A 266 48.84 8.84 22.55
CA ASN A 266 48.74 10.06 21.75
C ASN A 266 49.89 11.00 22.15
N SER A 267 50.36 11.81 21.20
CA SER A 267 51.30 12.88 21.44
C SER A 267 50.90 14.11 20.63
N MET A 268 51.20 15.28 21.13
CA MET A 268 51.08 16.54 20.41
C MET A 268 52.47 17.08 20.10
N ILE A 269 52.74 17.31 18.81
CA ILE A 269 53.98 17.91 18.32
C ILE A 269 53.64 19.12 17.48
N SER A 270 54.55 20.09 17.36
CA SER A 270 54.37 21.23 16.48
C SER A 270 54.51 20.80 15.02
N VAL A 271 53.90 21.55 14.10
CA VAL A 271 54.02 21.31 12.65
C VAL A 271 55.50 21.40 12.21
N ASN A 272 56.25 22.29 12.80
CA ASN A 272 57.67 22.42 12.52
C ASN A 272 58.50 21.20 12.95
N ASP A 273 58.24 20.69 14.17
CA ASP A 273 58.92 19.47 14.66
C ASP A 273 58.53 18.26 13.82
N PHE A 274 57.26 18.19 13.39
CA PHE A 274 56.80 17.13 12.50
C PHE A 274 57.52 17.14 11.14
N ALA A 275 57.72 18.34 10.56
CA ALA A 275 58.41 18.50 9.28
C ALA A 275 59.92 18.14 9.37
N MET A 276 60.52 18.22 10.55
CA MET A 276 61.96 17.93 10.79
C MET A 276 62.24 16.51 11.28
N LEU A 277 61.21 15.65 11.45
CA LEU A 277 61.38 14.27 11.94
C LEU A 277 62.27 13.44 11.02
N GLN A 278 63.23 12.76 11.63
CA GLN A 278 64.19 11.88 10.95
C GLN A 278 64.16 10.45 11.55
N PRO A 279 64.55 9.44 10.77
CA PRO A 279 64.71 8.09 11.29
C PRO A 279 65.66 8.06 12.47
N GLY A 280 65.20 7.59 13.63
CA GLY A 280 65.99 7.56 14.90
C GLY A 280 65.43 8.53 15.96
N ASP A 281 64.55 9.48 15.59
CA ASP A 281 63.93 10.39 16.55
C ASP A 281 62.93 9.66 17.46
N ILE A 282 62.85 10.12 18.73
CA ILE A 282 61.96 9.54 19.73
C ILE A 282 60.78 10.47 19.98
N ILE A 283 59.57 9.97 19.69
CA ILE A 283 58.33 10.66 20.03
C ILE A 283 57.78 10.12 21.36
N ARG A 284 57.71 10.99 22.36
CA ARG A 284 57.16 10.64 23.67
C ARG A 284 55.66 10.56 23.61
N LEU A 285 55.08 9.42 24.04
CA LEU A 285 53.65 9.23 24.16
C LEU A 285 53.13 9.60 25.57
N ASN A 286 51.85 9.84 25.70
CA ASN A 286 51.16 10.23 26.94
C ASN A 286 50.87 9.03 27.89
N ARG A 287 51.30 7.80 27.54
CA ARG A 287 51.11 6.57 28.33
C ARG A 287 52.42 5.94 28.76
N LYS A 288 52.39 5.24 29.90
CA LYS A 288 53.53 4.42 30.37
C LYS A 288 53.46 3.04 29.73
N VAL A 289 54.60 2.33 29.75
CA VAL A 289 54.69 0.98 29.13
C VAL A 289 53.78 -0.04 29.81
N GLU A 290 53.49 0.18 31.11
CA GLU A 290 52.65 -0.71 31.92
C GLU A 290 51.13 -0.36 31.86
N ASP A 291 50.77 0.74 31.19
CA ASP A 291 49.39 1.19 31.10
C ASP A 291 48.62 0.32 30.10
N GLU A 292 47.34 0.14 30.37
CA GLU A 292 46.41 -0.53 29.43
C GLU A 292 46.19 0.29 28.16
N LEU A 293 46.17 -0.38 27.03
CA LEU A 293 45.92 0.21 25.71
C LEU A 293 44.43 0.16 25.35
N ASP A 294 44.00 1.15 24.61
CA ASP A 294 42.64 1.15 24.03
C ASP A 294 42.63 0.36 22.70
N ILE A 295 41.73 -0.60 22.61
CA ILE A 295 41.56 -1.41 21.43
C ILE A 295 40.23 -0.99 20.72
N TYR A 296 40.39 -0.58 19.48
CA TYR A 296 39.31 -0.20 18.61
C TYR A 296 39.02 -1.32 17.63
N VAL A 297 37.73 -1.66 17.50
CA VAL A 297 37.18 -2.55 16.46
C VAL A 297 36.51 -1.65 15.44
N GLY A 298 37.11 -1.48 14.26
CA GLY A 298 36.71 -0.41 13.36
C GLY A 298 36.97 0.96 14.00
N ASN A 299 35.91 1.72 14.26
CA ASN A 299 35.95 3.04 14.90
C ASN A 299 35.46 3.04 16.35
N ILE A 300 35.05 1.88 16.89
CA ILE A 300 34.46 1.75 18.23
C ILE A 300 35.51 1.26 19.21
N ARG A 301 35.70 1.96 20.34
CA ARG A 301 36.51 1.52 21.46
C ARG A 301 35.79 0.37 22.18
N LYS A 302 36.32 -0.87 22.05
CA LYS A 302 35.61 -2.06 22.53
C LYS A 302 36.29 -2.80 23.66
N PHE A 303 37.64 -2.72 23.73
CA PHE A 303 38.42 -3.45 24.73
C PHE A 303 39.52 -2.58 25.31
N THR A 304 39.98 -2.93 26.52
CA THR A 304 41.30 -2.54 27.03
C THR A 304 42.25 -3.76 27.03
N ALA A 305 43.51 -3.55 26.81
CA ALA A 305 44.50 -4.64 26.71
C ALA A 305 45.90 -4.21 27.15
N LEU A 306 46.67 -5.16 27.62
CA LEU A 306 48.10 -4.97 27.87
C LEU A 306 48.92 -5.36 26.65
N PRO A 307 49.96 -4.53 26.27
CA PRO A 307 50.87 -4.87 25.18
C PRO A 307 51.78 -6.04 25.55
N GLY A 308 52.17 -6.81 24.55
CA GLY A 308 53.08 -7.93 24.72
C GLY A 308 53.54 -8.50 23.37
N SER A 309 54.18 -9.66 23.42
CA SER A 309 54.59 -10.41 22.26
C SER A 309 54.09 -11.85 22.34
N SER A 310 53.84 -12.43 21.18
CA SER A 310 53.51 -13.88 21.04
C SER A 310 54.36 -14.43 19.90
N GLY A 311 55.40 -15.20 20.26
CA GLY A 311 56.46 -15.56 19.32
C GLY A 311 57.19 -14.31 18.80
N ASP A 312 57.35 -14.21 17.48
CA ASP A 312 58.03 -13.08 16.82
C ASP A 312 57.05 -11.92 16.44
N LYS A 313 55.82 -11.93 16.95
CA LYS A 313 54.81 -10.92 16.62
C LYS A 313 54.38 -10.11 17.84
N TYR A 314 54.12 -8.83 17.62
CA TYR A 314 53.45 -8.01 18.63
C TYR A 314 52.05 -8.52 18.90
N ALA A 315 51.68 -8.58 20.16
CA ALA A 315 50.38 -9.06 20.59
C ALA A 315 49.80 -8.17 21.69
N VAL A 316 48.52 -8.27 21.92
CA VAL A 316 47.80 -7.61 23.02
C VAL A 316 47.00 -8.63 23.80
N ARG A 317 47.07 -8.54 25.13
CA ARG A 317 46.26 -9.37 26.02
C ARG A 317 45.07 -8.55 26.52
N VAL A 318 43.87 -8.89 26.07
CA VAL A 318 42.60 -8.22 26.48
C VAL A 318 42.45 -8.36 28.00
N THR A 319 42.21 -7.24 28.67
CA THR A 319 41.99 -7.15 30.12
C THR A 319 40.52 -6.91 30.45
N SER A 320 39.83 -6.06 29.68
CA SER A 320 38.40 -5.84 29.88
C SER A 320 37.64 -5.59 28.59
N VAL A 321 36.32 -5.77 28.65
CA VAL A 321 35.40 -5.49 27.56
C VAL A 321 34.56 -4.27 27.94
N ILE A 322 34.60 -3.22 27.12
CA ILE A 322 33.82 -2.01 27.32
C ILE A 322 32.43 -2.31 26.75
N ARG A 323 31.40 -2.38 27.60
CA ARG A 323 29.99 -2.44 27.19
C ARG A 323 29.44 -1.01 27.23
N GLU A 324 29.02 -0.49 26.11
CA GLU A 324 28.17 0.69 26.09
C GLU A 324 26.81 0.28 26.71
N GLU A 325 26.44 0.89 27.82
CA GLU A 325 25.07 0.86 28.29
C GLU A 325 24.22 1.61 27.27
N GLN A 326 23.21 0.93 26.73
CA GLN A 326 22.20 1.49 25.84
C GLN A 326 21.27 2.44 26.60
#